data_cc6b24347eb32fcdf8b4672290d6a813
#
_entry.id   cc6b24347eb32fcdf8b4672290d6a813
#
_cell.length_a   1.000
_cell.length_b   1.000
_cell.length_c   1.000
_cell.angle_alpha   90.00
_cell.angle_beta   90.00
_cell.angle_gamma   90.00
#
_symmetry.space_group_name_H-M   'P 1'
#
loop_
_entity.id
_entity.type
_entity.pdbx_description
1 polymer ?
#
loop_
_entity_poly.entity_id
_entity_poly.type
_entity_poly.pdbx_seq_one_letter_code
_entity_poly.pdbx_strand_id
1 'polypeptide(L)'
;LPALIGMWFKGASAREKLFDPTLAAVTPFGPVSAGKHEEDAEPDQYVDEKEAIRRGWGSVYRSSYQPMLAWLQEQLNEPMHLGKHKGPWIAGDPDGKKWALKPLLDTEPADYGAIDAGAQGRGQAITRDSEVFKHFMKYQYRVYAIGYNWLQSNEKSAQQVIDGADFKDKKTGKITRLMGIREIIEENHSGKAIILTHSMGGLVARMAIAMHGGADLMHGVFHNVLPATGAPIAAKRFRTGGGSEGGVNGFINGALLGSDADEFVAVAANAPGPLELLPMPDYHNGEPWWIFARLNGEPVMKLPKDGNTYDDVFTNPKWYGLVPEQSASLLDPAGIMKERLDKSDKKTSVVDNFKDTIKKVVENQNKIINIYHDKTYVAYGDGELKPRGAAASDENHGKPKIEKGESLTDLLAWGTVIWKGDVPAGVTEEELRSARFLGEKHDDSHTGKLRVHLDSRNVTIEFEVQKVAKLPPGSETPDPEKNGIVPGDGTVPVWSAEAPARGAEGGAAHGVQMVFDQGGYVHQESYNHPWTRWALLYSVVQIAQDAPEPKC
;
A
#
# COMPACT_ATOMS: atom_id res chain seq x y z
N LEU A 1 2.98 -8.17 -19.91
CA LEU A 1 4.10 -7.40 -20.51
C LEU A 1 3.69 -6.60 -21.75
N PRO A 2 3.09 -7.15 -22.84
CA PRO A 2 2.73 -6.35 -24.02
C PRO A 2 1.76 -5.19 -23.72
N ALA A 3 0.81 -5.37 -22.84
CA ALA A 3 -0.13 -4.32 -22.42
C ALA A 3 0.57 -3.19 -21.65
N LEU A 4 1.52 -3.52 -20.77
CA LEU A 4 2.33 -2.54 -20.03
C LEU A 4 3.24 -1.73 -20.97
N ILE A 5 3.87 -2.41 -21.94
CA ILE A 5 4.68 -1.74 -22.97
C ILE A 5 3.81 -0.76 -23.80
N GLY A 6 2.59 -1.17 -24.18
CA GLY A 6 1.66 -0.28 -24.87
C GLY A 6 1.23 0.94 -24.04
N MET A 7 1.20 0.81 -22.71
CA MET A 7 0.90 1.92 -21.79
C MET A 7 2.06 2.90 -21.67
N TRP A 8 3.31 2.41 -21.70
CA TRP A 8 4.52 3.24 -21.60
C TRP A 8 4.57 4.38 -22.63
N PHE A 9 4.04 4.13 -23.81
CA PHE A 9 4.04 5.11 -24.93
C PHE A 9 2.81 6.04 -24.94
N LYS A 10 1.98 6.05 -23.92
CA LYS A 10 0.79 6.91 -23.85
C LYS A 10 1.09 8.18 -23.07
N GLY A 11 1.01 9.32 -23.74
CA GLY A 11 1.15 10.62 -23.09
C GLY A 11 -0.07 11.00 -22.21
N ALA A 12 0.06 12.11 -21.48
CA ALA A 12 -0.87 12.58 -20.47
C ALA A 12 -2.35 12.57 -20.87
N SER A 13 -2.71 13.17 -22.01
CA SER A 13 -4.11 13.20 -22.51
C SER A 13 -4.71 11.80 -22.78
N ALA A 14 -3.89 10.86 -23.26
CA ALA A 14 -4.36 9.50 -23.51
C ALA A 14 -4.54 8.72 -22.21
N ARG A 15 -3.67 8.96 -21.21
CA ARG A 15 -3.77 8.36 -19.88
C ARG A 15 -4.98 8.86 -19.11
N GLU A 16 -5.25 10.18 -19.13
CA GLU A 16 -6.43 10.76 -18.51
C GLU A 16 -7.73 10.09 -19.03
N LYS A 17 -7.82 9.86 -20.34
CA LYS A 17 -8.97 9.15 -20.95
C LYS A 17 -9.11 7.69 -20.51
N LEU A 18 -7.99 7.02 -20.29
CA LEU A 18 -7.99 5.60 -19.91
C LEU A 18 -8.23 5.38 -18.42
N PHE A 19 -7.69 6.24 -17.58
CA PHE A 19 -7.75 6.15 -16.12
C PHE A 19 -8.80 7.09 -15.52
N ASP A 20 -9.85 7.37 -16.25
CA ASP A 20 -10.99 8.12 -15.74
C ASP A 20 -11.71 7.32 -14.63
N PRO A 21 -11.74 7.84 -13.39
CA PRO A 21 -12.31 7.13 -12.25
C PRO A 21 -13.80 6.80 -12.40
N THR A 22 -14.52 7.55 -13.26
CA THR A 22 -15.96 7.33 -13.50
C THR A 22 -16.25 6.30 -14.58
N LEU A 23 -15.27 6.03 -15.46
CA LEU A 23 -15.37 5.08 -16.56
C LEU A 23 -14.59 3.78 -16.33
N ALA A 24 -13.64 3.81 -15.40
CA ALA A 24 -12.89 2.63 -15.02
C ALA A 24 -13.79 1.66 -14.25
N ALA A 25 -13.65 0.38 -14.55
CA ALA A 25 -14.38 -0.68 -13.88
C ALA A 25 -13.47 -1.89 -13.66
N VAL A 26 -13.74 -2.61 -12.58
CA VAL A 26 -13.04 -3.86 -12.27
C VAL A 26 -13.61 -4.97 -13.12
N THR A 27 -12.78 -5.65 -13.90
CA THR A 27 -13.21 -6.85 -14.64
C THR A 27 -13.17 -8.08 -13.74
N PRO A 28 -14.23 -8.89 -13.70
CA PRO A 28 -14.22 -10.18 -13.00
C PRO A 28 -13.51 -11.29 -13.80
N PHE A 29 -13.19 -11.04 -15.08
CA PHE A 29 -12.68 -12.04 -16.03
C PHE A 29 -11.17 -11.88 -16.31
N GLY A 30 -10.41 -11.38 -15.35
CA GLY A 30 -8.96 -11.45 -15.44
C GLY A 30 -8.49 -12.91 -15.52
N PRO A 31 -7.32 -13.18 -16.14
CA PRO A 31 -6.79 -14.54 -16.20
C PRO A 31 -6.52 -15.08 -14.81
N VAL A 32 -7.01 -16.27 -14.50
CA VAL A 32 -6.80 -16.96 -13.23
C VAL A 32 -5.81 -18.11 -13.41
N SER A 33 -5.12 -18.50 -12.34
CA SER A 33 -4.34 -19.73 -12.25
C SER A 33 -5.06 -20.62 -11.25
N ALA A 34 -5.59 -21.72 -11.71
CA ALA A 34 -6.03 -22.81 -10.84
C ALA A 34 -4.80 -23.45 -10.16
N GLY A 35 -4.95 -23.87 -8.91
CA GLY A 35 -3.94 -24.70 -8.26
C GLY A 35 -3.74 -26.00 -9.05
N LYS A 36 -2.57 -26.63 -8.93
CA LYS A 36 -2.36 -27.96 -9.51
C LYS A 36 -3.22 -28.97 -8.75
N HIS A 37 -4.07 -29.67 -9.47
CA HIS A 37 -4.87 -30.76 -8.96
C HIS A 37 -3.93 -31.96 -8.66
N GLU A 38 -3.91 -32.42 -7.44
CA GLU A 38 -3.45 -33.79 -7.15
C GLU A 38 -4.66 -34.73 -7.32
N GLU A 39 -4.46 -35.89 -7.95
CA GLU A 39 -5.56 -36.79 -8.34
C GLU A 39 -6.45 -37.26 -7.17
N ASP A 40 -5.96 -37.17 -5.94
CA ASP A 40 -6.63 -37.63 -4.73
C ASP A 40 -7.17 -36.50 -3.83
N ALA A 41 -7.27 -35.28 -4.32
CA ALA A 41 -7.71 -34.14 -3.52
C ALA A 41 -9.23 -34.09 -3.34
N GLU A 42 -9.68 -33.78 -2.13
CA GLU A 42 -11.10 -33.52 -1.85
C GLU A 42 -11.61 -32.29 -2.64
N PRO A 43 -12.87 -32.29 -3.10
CA PRO A 43 -13.40 -31.26 -4.02
C PRO A 43 -13.24 -29.81 -3.56
N ASP A 44 -13.18 -29.55 -2.26
CA ASP A 44 -13.10 -28.18 -1.72
C ASP A 44 -11.67 -27.71 -1.41
N GLN A 45 -10.68 -28.58 -1.60
CA GLN A 45 -9.27 -28.24 -1.38
C GLN A 45 -8.68 -27.43 -2.53
N TYR A 46 -9.19 -27.65 -3.75
CA TYR A 46 -8.73 -26.98 -4.95
C TYR A 46 -9.84 -26.14 -5.57
N VAL A 47 -9.45 -25.02 -6.10
CA VAL A 47 -10.34 -24.11 -6.80
C VAL A 47 -10.03 -24.21 -8.29
N ASP A 48 -10.97 -24.76 -9.06
CA ASP A 48 -10.86 -24.76 -10.52
C ASP A 48 -11.00 -23.34 -11.11
N GLU A 49 -10.71 -23.19 -12.38
CA GLU A 49 -10.75 -21.86 -13.03
C GLU A 49 -12.13 -21.19 -12.94
N LYS A 50 -13.20 -21.96 -13.09
CA LYS A 50 -14.59 -21.44 -13.04
C LYS A 50 -14.92 -20.95 -11.63
N GLU A 51 -14.58 -21.74 -10.63
CA GLU A 51 -14.80 -21.40 -9.23
C GLU A 51 -13.89 -20.23 -8.80
N ALA A 52 -12.64 -20.19 -9.24
CA ALA A 52 -11.74 -19.07 -9.01
C ALA A 52 -12.32 -17.74 -9.55
N ILE A 53 -12.87 -17.75 -10.76
CA ILE A 53 -13.57 -16.60 -11.33
C ILE A 53 -14.81 -16.25 -10.49
N ARG A 54 -15.60 -17.23 -10.08
CA ARG A 54 -16.78 -17.02 -9.23
C ARG A 54 -16.42 -16.41 -7.89
N ARG A 55 -15.32 -16.84 -7.28
CA ARG A 55 -14.77 -16.27 -6.04
C ARG A 55 -14.03 -14.95 -6.23
N GLY A 56 -14.10 -14.35 -7.41
CA GLY A 56 -13.55 -13.03 -7.72
C GLY A 56 -12.03 -12.99 -7.93
N TRP A 57 -11.33 -14.12 -8.03
CA TRP A 57 -9.87 -14.14 -8.23
C TRP A 57 -9.44 -13.45 -9.52
N GLY A 58 -10.31 -13.41 -10.55
CA GLY A 58 -10.06 -12.67 -11.78
C GLY A 58 -10.16 -11.14 -11.64
N SER A 59 -10.61 -10.63 -10.50
CA SER A 59 -10.76 -9.20 -10.24
C SER A 59 -9.49 -8.53 -9.68
N VAL A 60 -8.46 -9.32 -9.35
CA VAL A 60 -7.21 -8.84 -8.76
C VAL A 60 -6.00 -9.13 -9.65
N TYR A 61 -4.88 -8.43 -9.41
CA TYR A 61 -3.68 -8.56 -10.24
C TYR A 61 -3.03 -9.93 -10.10
N ARG A 62 -3.01 -10.68 -11.21
CA ARG A 62 -2.67 -12.11 -11.22
C ARG A 62 -1.32 -12.44 -10.62
N SER A 63 -0.25 -11.77 -11.06
CA SER A 63 1.12 -12.15 -10.67
C SER A 63 1.38 -11.97 -9.17
N SER A 64 0.75 -10.98 -8.54
CA SER A 64 0.98 -10.68 -7.13
C SER A 64 0.05 -11.44 -6.19
N TYR A 65 -1.20 -11.69 -6.59
CA TYR A 65 -2.21 -12.20 -5.66
C TYR A 65 -2.59 -13.66 -5.88
N GLN A 66 -2.65 -14.15 -7.11
CA GLN A 66 -3.18 -15.50 -7.34
C GLN A 66 -2.32 -16.62 -6.74
N PRO A 67 -0.97 -16.57 -6.77
CA PRO A 67 -0.16 -17.57 -6.08
C PRO A 67 -0.46 -17.63 -4.58
N MET A 68 -0.72 -16.48 -3.95
CA MET A 68 -1.09 -16.41 -2.54
C MET A 68 -2.50 -16.96 -2.31
N LEU A 69 -3.49 -16.60 -3.14
CA LEU A 69 -4.88 -17.07 -3.00
C LEU A 69 -4.96 -18.60 -3.08
N ALA A 70 -4.30 -19.20 -4.07
CA ALA A 70 -4.24 -20.66 -4.24
C ALA A 70 -3.54 -21.34 -3.05
N TRP A 71 -2.38 -20.82 -2.67
CA TRP A 71 -1.62 -21.31 -1.52
C TRP A 71 -2.45 -21.22 -0.22
N LEU A 72 -3.11 -20.07 0.02
CA LEU A 72 -3.90 -19.89 1.23
C LEU A 72 -5.11 -20.82 1.27
N GLN A 73 -5.83 -21.00 0.16
CA GLN A 73 -6.93 -21.96 0.06
C GLN A 73 -6.50 -23.37 0.45
N GLU A 74 -5.34 -23.79 -0.04
CA GLU A 74 -4.75 -25.07 0.29
C GLU A 74 -4.38 -25.15 1.78
N GLN A 75 -3.59 -24.19 2.28
CA GLN A 75 -3.05 -24.26 3.64
C GLN A 75 -4.14 -24.22 4.72
N LEU A 76 -5.22 -23.45 4.52
CA LEU A 76 -6.31 -23.36 5.48
C LEU A 76 -7.15 -24.65 5.57
N ASN A 77 -7.21 -25.45 4.50
CA ASN A 77 -8.06 -26.64 4.44
C ASN A 77 -7.30 -27.95 4.55
N GLU A 78 -5.97 -27.90 4.41
CA GLU A 78 -5.12 -29.08 4.54
C GLU A 78 -3.94 -28.87 5.48
N PRO A 79 -4.15 -28.48 6.75
CA PRO A 79 -3.04 -28.44 7.70
C PRO A 79 -2.51 -29.86 8.02
N MET A 80 -3.25 -30.93 7.65
CA MET A 80 -2.84 -32.31 7.83
C MET A 80 -2.91 -33.10 6.52
N HIS A 81 -1.92 -33.97 6.30
CA HIS A 81 -1.91 -34.96 5.23
C HIS A 81 -1.61 -36.34 5.81
N LEU A 82 -2.42 -37.34 5.47
CA LEU A 82 -2.30 -38.72 6.03
C LEU A 82 -2.20 -38.73 7.57
N GLY A 83 -2.96 -37.89 8.25
CA GLY A 83 -2.95 -37.77 9.71
C GLY A 83 -1.74 -37.06 10.30
N LYS A 84 -0.87 -36.46 9.48
CA LYS A 84 0.27 -35.64 9.90
C LYS A 84 0.15 -34.22 9.42
N HIS A 85 0.52 -33.28 10.25
CA HIS A 85 0.59 -31.85 9.82
C HIS A 85 1.64 -31.73 8.71
N LYS A 86 1.37 -30.85 7.73
CA LYS A 86 2.23 -30.64 6.57
C LYS A 86 2.69 -29.20 6.38
N GLY A 87 3.67 -29.04 5.49
CA GLY A 87 4.11 -27.75 4.97
C GLY A 87 4.50 -26.76 6.06
N PRO A 88 4.06 -25.50 5.94
CA PRO A 88 4.45 -24.43 6.85
C PRO A 88 3.96 -24.61 8.29
N TRP A 89 3.02 -25.54 8.54
CA TRP A 89 2.52 -25.84 9.87
C TRP A 89 3.58 -26.52 10.77
N ILE A 90 4.43 -27.38 10.18
CA ILE A 90 5.39 -28.19 10.95
C ILE A 90 6.84 -28.11 10.48
N ALA A 91 7.08 -27.67 9.27
CA ALA A 91 8.41 -27.71 8.64
C ALA A 91 8.98 -26.33 8.33
N GLY A 92 8.23 -25.25 8.58
CA GLY A 92 8.60 -23.92 8.15
C GLY A 92 8.53 -23.75 6.64
N ASP A 93 9.50 -23.04 6.05
CA ASP A 93 9.54 -22.82 4.61
C ASP A 93 9.95 -24.14 3.88
N PRO A 94 9.04 -24.77 3.12
CA PRO A 94 9.35 -26.01 2.41
C PRO A 94 10.39 -25.83 1.30
N ASP A 95 10.54 -24.62 0.76
CA ASP A 95 11.50 -24.33 -0.29
C ASP A 95 12.92 -24.03 0.26
N GLY A 96 13.06 -23.79 1.57
CA GLY A 96 14.33 -23.75 2.32
C GLY A 96 15.44 -22.83 1.79
N LYS A 97 15.14 -22.01 0.79
CA LYS A 97 16.17 -21.39 -0.04
C LYS A 97 16.64 -20.02 0.45
N LYS A 98 15.83 -19.34 1.26
CA LYS A 98 16.14 -17.96 1.65
C LYS A 98 16.20 -17.69 3.14
N TRP A 99 15.33 -18.32 3.92
CA TRP A 99 15.19 -18.05 5.36
C TRP A 99 14.87 -19.37 6.08
N ALA A 100 15.60 -19.69 7.13
CA ALA A 100 15.27 -20.83 8.01
C ALA A 100 14.03 -20.48 8.85
N LEU A 101 12.84 -20.41 8.22
CA LEU A 101 11.59 -20.17 8.92
C LEU A 101 11.27 -21.37 9.81
N LYS A 102 10.95 -21.10 11.07
CA LYS A 102 10.40 -22.11 11.97
C LYS A 102 8.98 -22.49 11.51
N PRO A 103 8.49 -23.67 11.88
CA PRO A 103 7.11 -24.05 11.64
C PRO A 103 6.14 -23.09 12.34
N LEU A 104 4.90 -23.04 11.88
CA LEU A 104 3.87 -22.23 12.54
C LEU A 104 3.53 -22.78 13.92
N LEU A 105 3.35 -24.09 14.02
CA LEU A 105 3.06 -24.75 15.29
C LEU A 105 4.30 -24.78 16.19
N ASP A 106 4.08 -24.58 17.47
CA ASP A 106 5.09 -24.63 18.53
C ASP A 106 6.20 -23.55 18.41
N THR A 107 5.93 -22.47 17.65
CA THR A 107 6.85 -21.35 17.50
C THR A 107 6.25 -20.08 18.13
N GLU A 108 7.01 -19.45 19.01
CA GLU A 108 6.62 -18.18 19.61
C GLU A 108 6.68 -17.04 18.57
N PRO A 109 5.62 -16.25 18.44
CA PRO A 109 5.61 -15.12 17.51
C PRO A 109 6.76 -14.13 17.75
N ALA A 110 7.18 -13.94 18.99
CA ALA A 110 8.31 -13.10 19.35
C ALA A 110 9.62 -13.54 18.69
N ASP A 111 9.79 -14.80 18.38
CA ASP A 111 10.94 -15.33 17.63
C ASP A 111 11.00 -14.77 16.19
N TYR A 112 9.89 -14.24 15.69
CA TYR A 112 9.77 -13.58 14.39
C TYR A 112 9.67 -12.05 14.51
N GLY A 113 10.03 -11.49 15.66
CA GLY A 113 9.96 -10.06 15.89
C GLY A 113 8.53 -9.51 16.00
N ALA A 114 7.54 -10.40 16.23
CA ALA A 114 6.19 -9.96 16.50
C ALA A 114 6.13 -9.19 17.81
N ILE A 115 5.39 -8.07 17.80
CA ILE A 115 5.14 -7.25 18.96
C ILE A 115 3.69 -7.49 19.37
N ASP A 116 3.49 -8.03 20.57
CA ASP A 116 2.17 -8.16 21.18
C ASP A 116 1.67 -6.76 21.55
N ALA A 117 0.69 -6.30 20.81
CA ALA A 117 0.10 -4.98 21.01
C ALA A 117 -1.21 -5.05 21.80
N GLY A 118 -1.78 -6.25 21.96
CA GLY A 118 -3.05 -6.47 22.62
C GLY A 118 -2.86 -7.11 23.99
N ALA A 119 -3.33 -6.48 25.06
CA ALA A 119 -3.24 -6.94 26.45
C ALA A 119 -3.99 -8.28 26.75
N GLN A 120 -4.25 -9.12 25.75
CA GLN A 120 -5.11 -10.30 25.89
C GLN A 120 -4.38 -11.64 25.78
N GLY A 121 -3.06 -11.67 25.80
CA GLY A 121 -2.29 -12.91 25.75
C GLY A 121 -2.39 -13.67 24.42
N ARG A 122 -2.70 -12.99 23.34
CA ARG A 122 -2.85 -13.58 21.99
C ARG A 122 -1.52 -13.66 21.22
N GLY A 123 -0.41 -13.35 21.87
CA GLY A 123 0.94 -13.41 21.32
C GLY A 123 1.68 -14.71 21.61
N GLN A 124 0.98 -15.78 21.99
CA GLN A 124 1.61 -17.06 22.34
C GLN A 124 1.71 -18.01 21.15
N ALA A 125 2.62 -18.98 21.24
CA ALA A 125 2.73 -20.04 20.26
C ALA A 125 1.40 -20.80 20.10
N ILE A 126 1.06 -21.09 18.86
CA ILE A 126 -0.04 -22.01 18.54
C ILE A 126 0.51 -23.42 18.62
N THR A 127 0.00 -24.23 19.55
CA THR A 127 0.38 -25.63 19.67
C THR A 127 -0.69 -26.55 19.08
N ARG A 128 -0.32 -27.80 18.77
CA ARG A 128 -1.24 -28.82 18.25
C ARG A 128 -2.43 -29.06 19.19
N ASP A 129 -2.18 -28.96 20.49
CA ASP A 129 -3.17 -29.22 21.52
C ASP A 129 -3.91 -27.97 22.01
N SER A 130 -3.52 -26.78 21.50
CA SER A 130 -4.18 -25.52 21.87
C SER A 130 -5.63 -25.50 21.41
N GLU A 131 -6.51 -24.97 22.24
CA GLU A 131 -7.93 -24.83 21.91
C GLU A 131 -8.15 -23.93 20.68
N VAL A 132 -7.29 -22.93 20.49
CA VAL A 132 -7.30 -22.05 19.31
C VAL A 132 -7.12 -22.87 18.03
N PHE A 133 -6.14 -23.78 17.99
CA PHE A 133 -5.88 -24.60 16.81
C PHE A 133 -6.97 -25.66 16.60
N LYS A 134 -7.42 -26.31 17.67
CA LYS A 134 -8.55 -27.26 17.60
C LYS A 134 -9.83 -26.58 17.09
N HIS A 135 -10.08 -25.35 17.50
CA HIS A 135 -11.23 -24.57 17.03
C HIS A 135 -11.08 -24.24 15.55
N PHE A 136 -9.89 -23.73 15.13
CA PHE A 136 -9.58 -23.47 13.75
C PHE A 136 -9.83 -24.68 12.83
N MET A 137 -9.46 -25.87 13.28
CA MET A 137 -9.62 -27.13 12.53
C MET A 137 -11.07 -27.57 12.31
N LYS A 138 -12.04 -26.96 12.98
CA LYS A 138 -13.47 -27.30 12.83
C LYS A 138 -14.11 -26.70 11.58
N TYR A 139 -13.43 -25.77 10.91
CA TYR A 139 -13.99 -25.02 9.79
C TYR A 139 -13.39 -25.46 8.46
N GLN A 140 -14.21 -25.32 7.44
CA GLN A 140 -13.80 -25.30 6.05
C GLN A 140 -13.68 -23.85 5.59
N TYR A 141 -12.53 -23.47 5.06
CA TYR A 141 -12.24 -22.11 4.65
C TYR A 141 -12.42 -21.94 3.15
N ARG A 142 -13.03 -20.84 2.74
CA ARG A 142 -13.18 -20.45 1.34
C ARG A 142 -12.56 -19.09 1.11
N VAL A 143 -11.57 -19.06 0.22
CA VAL A 143 -10.83 -17.83 -0.08
C VAL A 143 -11.48 -17.11 -1.27
N TYR A 144 -11.88 -15.88 -1.04
CA TYR A 144 -12.44 -14.97 -2.04
C TYR A 144 -11.49 -13.81 -2.30
N ALA A 145 -11.60 -13.17 -3.46
CA ALA A 145 -10.92 -11.91 -3.75
C ALA A 145 -11.94 -10.86 -4.21
N ILE A 146 -11.83 -9.65 -3.70
CA ILE A 146 -12.70 -8.54 -4.05
C ILE A 146 -11.84 -7.42 -4.61
N GLY A 147 -11.82 -7.28 -5.94
CA GLY A 147 -11.20 -6.15 -6.61
C GLY A 147 -12.10 -4.92 -6.55
N TYR A 148 -11.51 -3.75 -6.51
CA TYR A 148 -12.23 -2.47 -6.52
C TYR A 148 -11.56 -1.47 -7.47
N ASN A 149 -12.29 -0.42 -7.85
CA ASN A 149 -11.75 0.64 -8.70
C ASN A 149 -10.85 1.56 -7.86
N TRP A 150 -9.54 1.34 -7.94
CA TRP A 150 -8.53 2.07 -7.17
C TRP A 150 -8.42 3.56 -7.51
N LEU A 151 -9.05 4.03 -8.59
CA LEU A 151 -9.08 5.44 -8.98
C LEU A 151 -10.17 6.24 -8.25
N GLN A 152 -11.23 5.57 -7.77
CA GLN A 152 -12.28 6.22 -7.00
C GLN A 152 -11.88 6.37 -5.51
N SER A 153 -12.64 7.13 -4.73
CA SER A 153 -12.35 7.27 -3.29
C SER A 153 -12.38 5.92 -2.57
N ASN A 154 -11.53 5.76 -1.57
CA ASN A 154 -11.54 4.56 -0.74
C ASN A 154 -12.87 4.36 -0.01
N GLU A 155 -13.57 5.45 0.32
CA GLU A 155 -14.93 5.40 0.88
C GLU A 155 -15.90 4.70 -0.07
N LYS A 156 -15.93 5.10 -1.35
CA LYS A 156 -16.79 4.48 -2.36
C LYS A 156 -16.35 3.04 -2.64
N SER A 157 -15.05 2.78 -2.66
CA SER A 157 -14.50 1.43 -2.79
C SER A 157 -14.90 0.56 -1.60
N ALA A 158 -14.90 1.10 -0.39
CA ALA A 158 -15.34 0.42 0.83
C ALA A 158 -16.81 0.00 0.75
N GLN A 159 -17.69 0.90 0.31
CA GLN A 159 -19.09 0.57 0.09
C GLN A 159 -19.24 -0.58 -0.92
N GLN A 160 -18.52 -0.52 -2.06
CA GLN A 160 -18.57 -1.58 -3.08
C GLN A 160 -18.01 -2.91 -2.57
N VAL A 161 -16.97 -2.89 -1.77
CA VAL A 161 -16.40 -4.11 -1.16
C VAL A 161 -17.39 -4.74 -0.19
N ILE A 162 -18.18 -3.95 0.53
CA ILE A 162 -19.22 -4.46 1.43
C ILE A 162 -20.43 -4.98 0.66
N ASP A 163 -20.98 -4.18 -0.26
CA ASP A 163 -22.29 -4.43 -0.88
C ASP A 163 -22.19 -5.13 -2.25
N GLY A 164 -20.96 -5.28 -2.78
CA GLY A 164 -20.73 -5.80 -4.13
C GLY A 164 -20.95 -4.74 -5.21
N ALA A 165 -20.63 -5.10 -6.46
CA ALA A 165 -20.77 -4.24 -7.62
C ALA A 165 -21.11 -5.01 -8.88
N ASP A 166 -21.84 -4.38 -9.80
CA ASP A 166 -22.14 -4.95 -11.10
C ASP A 166 -21.12 -4.50 -12.14
N PHE A 167 -20.51 -5.45 -12.80
CA PHE A 167 -19.68 -5.21 -13.97
C PHE A 167 -20.49 -5.41 -15.25
N LYS A 168 -20.59 -4.36 -16.09
CA LYS A 168 -21.19 -4.44 -17.40
C LYS A 168 -20.11 -4.51 -18.48
N ASP A 169 -20.00 -5.63 -19.16
CA ASP A 169 -19.10 -5.77 -20.29
C ASP A 169 -19.52 -4.84 -21.43
N LYS A 170 -18.63 -3.94 -21.84
CA LYS A 170 -18.91 -2.90 -22.85
C LYS A 170 -19.14 -3.48 -24.25
N LYS A 171 -18.61 -4.69 -24.55
CA LYS A 171 -18.74 -5.32 -25.88
C LYS A 171 -19.98 -6.16 -25.98
N THR A 172 -20.30 -6.92 -24.95
CA THR A 172 -21.40 -7.88 -24.95
C THR A 172 -22.67 -7.36 -24.29
N GLY A 173 -22.56 -6.31 -23.49
CA GLY A 173 -23.63 -5.79 -22.64
C GLY A 173 -23.96 -6.69 -21.42
N LYS A 174 -23.27 -7.82 -21.27
CA LYS A 174 -23.50 -8.78 -20.19
C LYS A 174 -23.14 -8.13 -18.85
N ILE A 175 -24.03 -8.30 -17.88
CA ILE A 175 -23.79 -7.90 -16.48
C ILE A 175 -23.28 -9.13 -15.72
N THR A 176 -22.21 -8.93 -14.95
CA THR A 176 -21.64 -9.93 -14.04
C THR A 176 -21.51 -9.32 -12.67
N ARG A 177 -22.06 -9.99 -11.66
CA ARG A 177 -21.97 -9.57 -10.27
C ARG A 177 -20.59 -9.85 -9.70
N LEU A 178 -19.95 -8.85 -9.11
CA LEU A 178 -18.82 -8.98 -8.19
C LEU A 178 -19.40 -8.97 -6.79
N MET A 179 -19.35 -10.12 -6.09
CA MET A 179 -19.91 -10.25 -4.75
C MET A 179 -19.18 -9.36 -3.76
N GLY A 180 -19.96 -8.71 -2.89
CA GLY A 180 -19.43 -8.03 -1.71
C GLY A 180 -19.36 -8.95 -0.50
N ILE A 181 -18.79 -8.43 0.60
CA ILE A 181 -18.62 -9.18 1.85
C ILE A 181 -19.97 -9.71 2.36
N ARG A 182 -21.06 -8.94 2.29
CA ARG A 182 -22.39 -9.35 2.74
C ARG A 182 -22.89 -10.59 1.98
N GLU A 183 -22.78 -10.58 0.67
CA GLU A 183 -23.21 -11.68 -0.19
C GLU A 183 -22.36 -12.93 0.04
N ILE A 184 -21.03 -12.76 0.23
CA ILE A 184 -20.14 -13.88 0.55
C ILE A 184 -20.50 -14.50 1.90
N ILE A 185 -20.77 -13.70 2.92
CA ILE A 185 -21.20 -14.17 4.24
C ILE A 185 -22.51 -14.93 4.14
N GLU A 186 -23.48 -14.40 3.41
CA GLU A 186 -24.80 -15.02 3.22
C GLU A 186 -24.69 -16.35 2.47
N GLU A 187 -23.96 -16.39 1.36
CA GLU A 187 -23.73 -17.59 0.54
C GLU A 187 -23.07 -18.72 1.35
N ASN A 188 -22.12 -18.38 2.23
CA ASN A 188 -21.37 -19.36 3.01
C ASN A 188 -21.95 -19.61 4.41
N HIS A 189 -23.02 -18.90 4.79
CA HIS A 189 -23.61 -18.97 6.14
C HIS A 189 -22.58 -18.77 7.26
N SER A 190 -21.54 -17.97 6.99
CA SER A 190 -20.38 -17.83 7.88
C SER A 190 -20.59 -16.85 9.04
N GLY A 191 -21.68 -16.09 9.03
CA GLY A 191 -21.96 -15.01 9.99
C GLY A 191 -21.07 -13.79 9.77
N LYS A 192 -19.76 -13.96 9.69
CA LYS A 192 -18.75 -12.94 9.42
C LYS A 192 -17.64 -13.47 8.53
N ALA A 193 -16.77 -12.59 8.07
CA ALA A 193 -15.60 -12.92 7.25
C ALA A 193 -14.29 -12.53 7.95
N ILE A 194 -13.19 -13.20 7.63
CA ILE A 194 -11.82 -12.76 7.95
C ILE A 194 -11.32 -11.95 6.76
N ILE A 195 -10.87 -10.74 6.99
CA ILE A 195 -10.45 -9.81 5.94
C ILE A 195 -8.93 -9.75 5.85
N LEU A 196 -8.41 -9.91 4.64
CA LEU A 196 -6.99 -9.77 4.32
C LEU A 196 -6.84 -8.61 3.36
N THR A 197 -5.92 -7.69 3.64
CA THR A 197 -5.72 -6.51 2.80
C THR A 197 -4.27 -6.39 2.34
N HIS A 198 -4.07 -5.72 1.22
CA HIS A 198 -2.76 -5.35 0.71
C HIS A 198 -2.73 -3.85 0.42
N SER A 199 -1.71 -3.15 0.92
CA SER A 199 -1.46 -1.74 0.59
C SER A 199 -2.70 -0.86 0.80
N MET A 200 -3.10 -0.08 -0.21
CA MET A 200 -4.29 0.76 -0.20
C MET A 200 -5.59 0.01 0.17
N GLY A 201 -5.66 -1.31 -0.04
CA GLY A 201 -6.79 -2.13 0.42
C GLY A 201 -7.01 -2.06 1.92
N GLY A 202 -5.98 -1.76 2.70
CA GLY A 202 -6.09 -1.51 4.13
C GLY A 202 -6.80 -0.19 4.45
N LEU A 203 -6.60 0.85 3.63
CA LEU A 203 -7.36 2.10 3.75
C LEU A 203 -8.83 1.88 3.42
N VAL A 204 -9.12 1.09 2.37
CA VAL A 204 -10.49 0.69 2.02
C VAL A 204 -11.17 -0.07 3.16
N ALA A 205 -10.49 -1.02 3.80
CA ALA A 205 -11.04 -1.76 4.93
C ALA A 205 -11.30 -0.85 6.14
N ARG A 206 -10.40 0.08 6.45
CA ARG A 206 -10.59 1.08 7.52
C ARG A 206 -11.76 2.02 7.24
N MET A 207 -11.95 2.43 5.97
CA MET A 207 -13.15 3.18 5.55
C MET A 207 -14.42 2.36 5.70
N ALA A 208 -14.39 1.06 5.38
CA ALA A 208 -15.51 0.16 5.58
C ALA A 208 -15.91 0.08 7.06
N ILE A 209 -14.94 0.00 7.95
CA ILE A 209 -15.15 -0.02 9.40
C ILE A 209 -15.72 1.32 9.88
N ALA A 210 -15.09 2.43 9.50
CA ALA A 210 -15.45 3.75 10.00
C ALA A 210 -16.81 4.26 9.50
N MET A 211 -17.22 3.89 8.27
CA MET A 211 -18.31 4.59 7.58
C MET A 211 -19.48 3.68 7.14
N HIS A 212 -19.25 2.36 7.01
CA HIS A 212 -20.21 1.46 6.40
C HIS A 212 -20.62 0.27 7.28
N GLY A 213 -20.32 0.34 8.59
CA GLY A 213 -20.64 -0.74 9.53
C GLY A 213 -19.89 -2.04 9.23
N GLY A 214 -18.72 -1.93 8.60
CA GLY A 214 -17.93 -3.10 8.19
C GLY A 214 -17.44 -3.94 9.37
N ALA A 215 -17.23 -3.35 10.54
CA ALA A 215 -16.78 -4.07 11.73
C ALA A 215 -17.72 -5.23 12.11
N ASP A 216 -19.03 -5.05 11.94
CA ASP A 216 -20.02 -6.08 12.26
C ASP A 216 -19.98 -7.27 11.29
N LEU A 217 -19.38 -7.09 10.13
CA LEU A 217 -19.22 -8.12 9.09
C LEU A 217 -17.90 -8.88 9.18
N MET A 218 -17.00 -8.48 10.09
CA MET A 218 -15.64 -8.99 10.17
C MET A 218 -15.41 -9.74 11.48
N HIS A 219 -14.77 -10.91 11.43
CA HIS A 219 -14.20 -11.55 12.61
C HIS A 219 -12.89 -10.86 13.02
N GLY A 220 -12.14 -10.36 12.05
CA GLY A 220 -10.90 -9.64 12.23
C GLY A 220 -10.26 -9.29 10.89
N VAL A 221 -9.19 -8.51 10.95
CA VAL A 221 -8.48 -8.01 9.77
C VAL A 221 -6.99 -8.27 9.89
N PHE A 222 -6.39 -8.77 8.82
CA PHE A 222 -4.94 -8.80 8.65
C PHE A 222 -4.54 -7.78 7.57
N HIS A 223 -3.79 -6.77 7.96
CA HIS A 223 -3.24 -5.77 7.05
C HIS A 223 -1.81 -6.14 6.66
N ASN A 224 -1.53 -6.21 5.37
CA ASN A 224 -0.18 -6.38 4.85
C ASN A 224 0.26 -5.12 4.09
N VAL A 225 1.43 -4.59 4.42
CA VAL A 225 2.06 -3.40 3.83
C VAL A 225 1.13 -2.18 3.73
N LEU A 226 0.34 -1.96 4.77
CA LEU A 226 -0.61 -0.85 4.86
C LEU A 226 0.11 0.49 4.95
N PRO A 227 -0.13 1.48 4.05
CA PRO A 227 0.29 2.86 4.23
C PRO A 227 -0.63 3.55 5.25
N ALA A 228 -0.48 3.21 6.53
CA ALA A 228 -1.45 3.52 7.57
C ALA A 228 -1.71 5.03 7.76
N THR A 229 -0.70 5.84 7.48
CA THR A 229 -0.75 7.32 7.52
C THR A 229 -0.33 7.95 6.18
N GLY A 230 -0.45 7.20 5.07
CA GLY A 230 -0.02 7.65 3.74
C GLY A 230 1.47 7.44 3.47
N ALA A 231 1.97 7.96 2.34
CA ALA A 231 3.37 7.83 1.96
C ALA A 231 3.86 9.02 1.13
N PRO A 232 5.01 9.64 1.48
CA PRO A 232 5.58 10.79 0.77
C PRO A 232 5.89 10.54 -0.71
N ILE A 233 6.13 9.28 -1.10
CA ILE A 233 6.34 8.91 -2.50
C ILE A 233 5.15 9.31 -3.38
N ALA A 234 3.93 9.29 -2.86
CA ALA A 234 2.75 9.75 -3.60
C ALA A 234 2.88 11.22 -3.98
N ALA A 235 3.26 12.08 -3.04
CA ALA A 235 3.52 13.50 -3.31
C ALA A 235 4.72 13.72 -4.24
N LYS A 236 5.81 12.96 -4.05
CA LYS A 236 6.99 13.02 -4.93
C LYS A 236 6.61 12.77 -6.39
N ARG A 237 5.75 11.78 -6.64
CA ARG A 237 5.32 11.42 -8.02
C ARG A 237 4.54 12.53 -8.71
N PHE A 238 3.85 13.39 -7.99
CA PHE A 238 3.25 14.60 -8.58
C PHE A 238 4.29 15.53 -9.22
N ARG A 239 5.52 15.54 -8.73
CA ARG A 239 6.60 16.40 -9.19
C ARG A 239 7.59 15.71 -10.12
N THR A 240 7.73 14.39 -10.04
CA THR A 240 8.79 13.65 -10.77
C THR A 240 8.26 12.49 -11.61
N GLY A 241 6.96 12.17 -11.54
CA GLY A 241 6.44 10.93 -12.12
C GLY A 241 6.93 9.67 -11.41
N GLY A 242 6.52 8.51 -11.89
CA GLY A 242 6.92 7.20 -11.36
C GLY A 242 8.17 6.61 -12.03
N GLY A 243 8.53 7.09 -13.22
CA GLY A 243 9.66 6.55 -14.00
C GLY A 243 11.03 6.78 -13.38
N SER A 244 11.17 7.84 -12.54
CA SER A 244 12.44 8.20 -11.88
C SER A 244 12.83 7.25 -10.74
N GLU A 245 11.98 6.30 -10.35
CA GLU A 245 12.21 5.39 -9.23
C GLU A 245 13.21 4.26 -9.58
N GLY A 246 13.41 4.01 -10.86
CA GLY A 246 14.34 2.98 -11.37
C GLY A 246 13.83 1.54 -11.14
N GLY A 247 14.56 0.56 -11.69
CA GLY A 247 14.26 -0.86 -11.54
C GLY A 247 12.91 -1.30 -12.08
N VAL A 248 12.45 -2.47 -11.65
CA VAL A 248 11.17 -3.06 -12.06
C VAL A 248 9.99 -2.23 -11.53
N ASN A 249 10.11 -1.70 -10.31
CA ASN A 249 9.07 -0.86 -9.71
C ASN A 249 8.88 0.45 -10.48
N GLY A 250 9.95 1.13 -10.87
CA GLY A 250 9.87 2.33 -11.71
C GLY A 250 9.25 2.04 -13.08
N PHE A 251 9.54 0.88 -13.67
CA PHE A 251 8.92 0.48 -14.93
C PHE A 251 7.42 0.21 -14.78
N ILE A 252 6.99 -0.53 -13.76
CA ILE A 252 5.57 -0.83 -13.53
C ILE A 252 4.81 0.45 -13.17
N ASN A 253 5.33 1.24 -12.25
CA ASN A 253 4.71 2.49 -11.83
C ASN A 253 4.65 3.51 -12.97
N GLY A 254 5.73 3.67 -13.72
CA GLY A 254 5.77 4.52 -14.90
C GLY A 254 4.80 4.07 -15.99
N ALA A 255 4.68 2.77 -16.25
CA ALA A 255 3.74 2.24 -17.22
C ALA A 255 2.27 2.44 -16.81
N LEU A 256 1.94 2.25 -15.54
CA LEU A 256 0.56 2.35 -15.03
C LEU A 256 0.16 3.80 -14.72
N LEU A 257 0.98 4.51 -13.92
CA LEU A 257 0.62 5.80 -13.36
C LEU A 257 1.15 6.98 -14.18
N GLY A 258 2.21 6.79 -14.93
CA GLY A 258 2.93 7.82 -15.69
C GLY A 258 4.41 7.84 -15.36
N SER A 259 5.25 7.91 -16.40
CA SER A 259 6.71 8.00 -16.26
C SER A 259 7.16 9.37 -15.83
N ASP A 260 6.48 10.41 -16.31
CA ASP A 260 6.74 11.81 -16.03
C ASP A 260 5.67 12.40 -15.11
N ALA A 261 5.94 13.59 -14.56
CA ALA A 261 4.98 14.34 -13.77
C ALA A 261 3.72 14.69 -14.56
N ASP A 262 3.85 15.10 -15.81
CA ASP A 262 2.71 15.43 -16.69
C ASP A 262 1.71 14.26 -16.80
N GLU A 263 2.24 13.07 -17.03
CA GLU A 263 1.43 11.85 -17.15
C GLU A 263 0.83 11.43 -15.81
N PHE A 264 1.61 11.56 -14.72
CA PHE A 264 1.14 11.20 -13.38
C PHE A 264 0.03 12.14 -12.90
N VAL A 265 0.23 13.46 -13.03
CA VAL A 265 -0.76 14.48 -12.63
C VAL A 265 -2.07 14.29 -13.39
N ALA A 266 -2.01 14.05 -14.70
CA ALA A 266 -3.20 13.80 -15.54
C ALA A 266 -4.08 12.65 -15.03
N VAL A 267 -3.46 11.63 -14.42
CA VAL A 267 -4.18 10.48 -13.84
C VAL A 267 -4.57 10.75 -12.38
N ALA A 268 -3.58 11.10 -11.55
CA ALA A 268 -3.75 11.10 -10.10
C ALA A 268 -4.55 12.31 -9.58
N ALA A 269 -4.40 13.48 -10.19
CA ALA A 269 -5.10 14.69 -9.73
C ALA A 269 -6.63 14.61 -9.83
N ASN A 270 -7.13 13.78 -10.75
CA ASN A 270 -8.57 13.57 -10.95
C ASN A 270 -9.09 12.27 -10.34
N ALA A 271 -8.25 11.55 -9.61
CA ALA A 271 -8.54 10.25 -9.03
C ALA A 271 -8.40 10.28 -7.49
N PRO A 272 -9.51 10.32 -6.74
CA PRO A 272 -9.45 10.41 -5.28
C PRO A 272 -8.63 9.29 -4.61
N GLY A 273 -8.70 8.05 -5.11
CA GLY A 273 -7.98 6.93 -4.51
C GLY A 273 -6.47 7.11 -4.43
N PRO A 274 -5.76 7.44 -5.53
CA PRO A 274 -4.35 7.80 -5.50
C PRO A 274 -4.03 9.00 -4.59
N LEU A 275 -4.92 9.99 -4.52
CA LEU A 275 -4.76 11.15 -3.64
C LEU A 275 -4.88 10.77 -2.16
N GLU A 276 -5.67 9.77 -1.82
CA GLU A 276 -5.80 9.27 -0.44
C GLU A 276 -4.55 8.49 0.04
N LEU A 277 -3.55 8.25 -0.84
CA LEU A 277 -2.22 7.77 -0.46
C LEU A 277 -1.25 8.89 -0.04
N LEU A 278 -1.61 10.15 -0.21
CA LEU A 278 -0.81 11.28 0.26
C LEU A 278 -0.65 11.23 1.79
N PRO A 279 0.46 11.74 2.34
CA PRO A 279 0.67 11.77 3.78
C PRO A 279 -0.50 12.41 4.52
N MET A 280 -1.02 11.69 5.50
CA MET A 280 -2.12 12.14 6.36
C MET A 280 -1.62 13.21 7.35
N PRO A 281 -2.51 13.95 8.01
CA PRO A 281 -2.10 14.94 9.01
C PRO A 281 -1.28 14.38 10.17
N ASP A 282 -1.48 13.10 10.51
CA ASP A 282 -0.76 12.37 11.56
C ASP A 282 0.48 11.61 11.06
N TYR A 283 0.82 11.72 9.76
CA TYR A 283 2.03 11.11 9.22
C TYR A 283 3.25 11.57 10.01
N HIS A 284 4.06 10.61 10.47
CA HIS A 284 5.26 10.86 11.27
C HIS A 284 5.00 11.83 12.45
N ASN A 285 3.85 11.70 13.12
CA ASN A 285 3.40 12.56 14.22
C ASN A 285 3.24 14.05 13.83
N GLY A 286 2.94 14.36 12.58
CA GLY A 286 2.82 15.73 12.06
C GLY A 286 4.14 16.41 11.74
N GLU A 287 5.27 15.69 11.87
CA GLU A 287 6.58 16.25 11.54
C GLU A 287 6.71 16.55 10.03
N PRO A 288 7.52 17.54 9.66
CA PRO A 288 7.74 17.90 8.27
C PRO A 288 8.32 16.75 7.44
N TRP A 289 7.75 16.54 6.26
CA TRP A 289 8.18 15.49 5.32
C TRP A 289 8.47 15.99 3.90
N TRP A 290 8.30 17.31 3.63
CA TRP A 290 8.56 17.98 2.35
C TRP A 290 9.54 19.12 2.59
N ILE A 291 10.81 18.90 2.26
CA ILE A 291 11.92 19.73 2.73
C ILE A 291 12.70 20.29 1.54
N PHE A 292 13.03 21.58 1.61
CA PHE A 292 13.99 22.24 0.73
C PHE A 292 15.23 22.60 1.54
N ALA A 293 16.38 22.09 1.09
CA ALA A 293 17.64 22.17 1.80
C ALA A 293 18.78 22.72 0.92
N ARG A 294 19.82 23.20 1.56
CA ARG A 294 21.10 23.50 0.92
C ARG A 294 21.79 22.21 0.45
N LEU A 295 22.80 22.31 -0.39
CA LEU A 295 23.57 21.15 -0.85
C LEU A 295 24.20 20.36 0.30
N ASN A 296 24.59 21.03 1.39
CA ASN A 296 25.14 20.39 2.59
C ASN A 296 24.08 19.65 3.46
N GLY A 297 22.79 19.74 3.08
CA GLY A 297 21.69 19.12 3.80
C GLY A 297 21.01 20.02 4.86
N GLU A 298 21.53 21.23 5.11
CA GLU A 298 20.90 22.19 6.02
C GLU A 298 19.51 22.61 5.49
N PRO A 299 18.40 22.34 6.20
CA PRO A 299 17.09 22.72 5.74
C PRO A 299 16.89 24.23 5.79
N VAL A 300 16.27 24.77 4.73
CA VAL A 300 15.84 26.16 4.63
C VAL A 300 14.34 26.30 4.78
N MET A 301 13.58 25.31 4.27
CA MET A 301 12.13 25.27 4.38
C MET A 301 11.68 23.85 4.67
N LYS A 302 10.86 23.69 5.71
CA LYS A 302 10.30 22.41 6.14
C LYS A 302 8.78 22.49 6.12
N LEU A 303 8.12 21.55 5.47
CA LEU A 303 6.67 21.47 5.32
C LEU A 303 6.15 20.05 5.62
N PRO A 304 4.90 19.88 6.08
CA PRO A 304 4.01 20.93 6.52
C PRO A 304 4.48 21.59 7.82
N LYS A 305 3.96 22.78 8.11
CA LYS A 305 4.05 23.36 9.44
C LYS A 305 2.86 22.89 10.26
N ASP A 306 3.11 22.49 11.48
CA ASP A 306 2.05 22.08 12.44
C ASP A 306 1.07 21.02 11.85
N GLY A 307 1.56 20.12 11.02
CA GLY A 307 0.77 19.05 10.39
C GLY A 307 -0.21 19.52 9.29
N ASN A 308 -0.23 20.81 8.91
CA ASN A 308 -1.15 21.32 7.90
C ASN A 308 -0.71 20.99 6.46
N THR A 309 -0.83 19.70 6.09
CA THR A 309 -0.49 19.21 4.74
C THR A 309 -1.36 19.83 3.64
N TYR A 310 -2.62 20.15 3.97
CA TYR A 310 -3.58 20.66 3.01
C TYR A 310 -3.15 22.02 2.44
N ASP A 311 -2.94 23.02 3.29
CA ASP A 311 -2.61 24.37 2.85
C ASP A 311 -1.13 24.52 2.49
N ASP A 312 -0.25 23.84 3.22
CA ASP A 312 1.18 24.02 3.05
C ASP A 312 1.74 23.32 1.82
N VAL A 313 1.13 22.18 1.41
CA VAL A 313 1.68 21.36 0.32
C VAL A 313 0.62 21.06 -0.75
N PHE A 314 -0.53 20.46 -0.37
CA PHE A 314 -1.39 19.81 -1.36
C PHE A 314 -2.11 20.79 -2.28
N THR A 315 -2.63 21.88 -1.75
CA THR A 315 -3.37 22.90 -2.51
C THR A 315 -2.60 24.20 -2.68
N ASN A 316 -1.35 24.24 -2.23
CA ASN A 316 -0.53 25.43 -2.32
C ASN A 316 -0.24 25.78 -3.80
N PRO A 317 -0.60 26.97 -4.27
CA PRO A 317 -0.39 27.37 -5.68
C PRO A 317 1.05 27.78 -5.98
N LYS A 318 1.89 27.94 -4.95
CA LYS A 318 3.29 28.33 -5.13
C LYS A 318 4.14 27.19 -5.68
N TRP A 319 5.33 27.53 -6.10
CA TRP A 319 6.28 26.63 -6.76
C TRP A 319 6.58 25.32 -5.98
N TYR A 320 6.42 25.30 -4.67
CA TYR A 320 6.68 24.15 -3.81
C TYR A 320 5.46 23.27 -3.53
N GLY A 321 4.28 23.65 -3.97
CA GLY A 321 3.06 22.83 -3.86
C GLY A 321 3.06 21.64 -4.80
N LEU A 322 2.07 20.75 -4.68
CA LEU A 322 1.98 19.57 -5.55
C LEU A 322 1.80 19.95 -7.02
N VAL A 323 0.91 20.89 -7.30
CA VAL A 323 0.65 21.42 -8.64
C VAL A 323 0.70 22.95 -8.58
N PRO A 324 1.84 23.58 -8.89
CA PRO A 324 1.95 25.03 -8.95
C PRO A 324 0.96 25.64 -9.93
N GLU A 325 0.59 26.91 -9.71
CA GLU A 325 -0.37 27.62 -10.58
C GLU A 325 0.03 27.59 -12.06
N GLN A 326 1.34 27.73 -12.35
CA GLN A 326 1.88 27.66 -13.72
C GLN A 326 1.69 26.28 -14.37
N SER A 327 1.55 25.24 -13.55
CA SER A 327 1.35 23.85 -13.98
C SER A 327 -0.12 23.42 -14.03
N ALA A 328 -1.07 24.33 -13.83
CA ALA A 328 -2.51 24.04 -13.75
C ALA A 328 -3.06 23.32 -15.00
N SER A 329 -2.45 23.55 -16.18
CA SER A 329 -2.84 22.86 -17.42
C SER A 329 -2.63 21.35 -17.38
N LEU A 330 -1.82 20.84 -16.46
CA LEU A 330 -1.57 19.40 -16.28
C LEU A 330 -2.75 18.66 -15.62
N LEU A 331 -3.64 19.40 -14.95
CA LEU A 331 -4.80 18.84 -14.26
C LEU A 331 -5.85 18.25 -15.22
N ASP A 332 -5.89 18.74 -16.47
CA ASP A 332 -6.90 18.31 -17.45
C ASP A 332 -6.36 18.44 -18.89
N PRO A 333 -5.29 17.70 -19.27
CA PRO A 333 -4.67 17.85 -20.58
C PRO A 333 -5.55 17.35 -21.74
N ALA A 334 -6.57 16.55 -21.46
CA ALA A 334 -7.54 16.07 -22.46
C ALA A 334 -8.84 16.90 -22.49
N GLY A 335 -9.04 17.81 -21.54
CA GLY A 335 -10.25 18.64 -21.42
C GLY A 335 -11.49 17.89 -20.89
N ILE A 336 -11.33 16.70 -20.35
CA ILE A 336 -12.44 15.84 -19.89
C ILE A 336 -13.09 16.44 -18.64
N MET A 337 -12.26 16.85 -17.69
CA MET A 337 -12.76 17.43 -16.45
C MET A 337 -13.49 18.74 -16.73
N LYS A 338 -12.90 19.60 -17.55
CA LYS A 338 -13.55 20.85 -17.98
C LYS A 338 -14.90 20.58 -18.62
N GLU A 339 -14.99 19.63 -19.56
CA GLU A 339 -16.26 19.27 -20.22
C GLU A 339 -17.32 18.80 -19.21
N ARG A 340 -16.93 18.05 -18.18
CA ARG A 340 -17.84 17.61 -17.11
C ARG A 340 -18.32 18.77 -16.26
N LEU A 341 -17.40 19.64 -15.86
CA LEU A 341 -17.72 20.80 -15.04
C LEU A 341 -18.64 21.77 -15.77
N ASP A 342 -18.40 21.99 -17.07
CA ASP A 342 -19.24 22.83 -17.92
C ASP A 342 -20.68 22.27 -18.08
N LYS A 343 -20.84 20.93 -18.02
CA LYS A 343 -22.14 20.25 -18.07
C LYS A 343 -22.82 20.13 -16.69
N SER A 344 -22.08 20.39 -15.63
CA SER A 344 -22.63 20.37 -14.28
C SER A 344 -23.26 21.72 -13.92
N ASP A 345 -24.20 21.72 -12.97
CA ASP A 345 -24.76 22.95 -12.41
C ASP A 345 -23.74 23.77 -11.61
N LYS A 346 -22.57 23.17 -11.31
CA LYS A 346 -21.46 23.82 -10.61
C LYS A 346 -20.48 24.43 -11.61
N LYS A 347 -20.52 25.75 -11.76
CA LYS A 347 -19.51 26.51 -12.53
C LYS A 347 -18.21 26.61 -11.73
N THR A 348 -17.45 25.53 -11.68
CA THR A 348 -16.19 25.42 -10.92
C THR A 348 -15.03 25.28 -11.91
N SER A 349 -13.90 25.92 -11.67
CA SER A 349 -12.69 25.71 -12.47
C SER A 349 -12.07 24.32 -12.20
N VAL A 350 -11.25 23.84 -13.13
CA VAL A 350 -10.50 22.56 -12.94
C VAL A 350 -9.60 22.64 -11.70
N VAL A 351 -8.98 23.79 -11.45
CA VAL A 351 -8.13 24.04 -10.27
C VAL A 351 -8.95 23.98 -8.98
N ASP A 352 -10.11 24.63 -8.95
CA ASP A 352 -10.97 24.60 -7.76
C ASP A 352 -11.54 23.20 -7.53
N ASN A 353 -11.89 22.47 -8.60
CA ASN A 353 -12.30 21.07 -8.50
C ASN A 353 -11.19 20.18 -7.91
N PHE A 354 -9.94 20.40 -8.32
CA PHE A 354 -8.80 19.70 -7.72
C PHE A 354 -8.68 20.00 -6.22
N LYS A 355 -8.75 21.27 -5.82
CA LYS A 355 -8.73 21.67 -4.41
C LYS A 355 -9.87 21.06 -3.61
N ASP A 356 -11.09 21.09 -4.15
CA ASP A 356 -12.26 20.45 -3.53
C ASP A 356 -12.09 18.93 -3.38
N THR A 357 -11.46 18.29 -4.37
CA THR A 357 -11.14 16.85 -4.30
C THR A 357 -10.14 16.57 -3.19
N ILE A 358 -9.06 17.32 -3.11
CA ILE A 358 -8.05 17.21 -2.03
C ILE A 358 -8.70 17.45 -0.65
N LYS A 359 -9.57 18.44 -0.54
CA LYS A 359 -10.30 18.70 0.72
C LYS A 359 -11.10 17.45 1.18
N LYS A 360 -11.83 16.82 0.26
CA LYS A 360 -12.55 15.59 0.56
C LYS A 360 -11.62 14.42 0.92
N VAL A 361 -10.48 14.34 0.25
CA VAL A 361 -9.44 13.34 0.58
C VAL A 361 -8.99 13.51 2.04
N VAL A 362 -8.64 14.73 2.45
CA VAL A 362 -8.23 14.99 3.84
C VAL A 362 -9.38 14.74 4.82
N GLU A 363 -10.62 15.12 4.48
CA GLU A 363 -11.80 14.79 5.29
C GLU A 363 -11.98 13.28 5.46
N ASN A 364 -11.75 12.48 4.42
CA ASN A 364 -11.80 11.03 4.48
C ASN A 364 -10.64 10.45 5.29
N GLN A 365 -9.41 10.92 5.06
CA GLN A 365 -8.24 10.51 5.84
C GLN A 365 -8.47 10.74 7.34
N ASN A 366 -9.00 11.89 7.73
CA ASN A 366 -9.31 12.20 9.13
C ASN A 366 -10.31 11.23 9.78
N LYS A 367 -11.21 10.63 8.99
CA LYS A 367 -12.19 9.65 9.51
C LYS A 367 -11.57 8.31 9.88
N ILE A 368 -10.37 8.01 9.38
CA ILE A 368 -9.70 6.73 9.61
C ILE A 368 -8.44 6.83 10.47
N ILE A 369 -8.09 8.02 10.96
CA ILE A 369 -6.97 8.17 11.90
C ILE A 369 -7.23 7.29 13.12
N ASN A 370 -6.29 6.38 13.43
CA ASN A 370 -6.38 5.42 14.51
C ASN A 370 -7.63 4.51 14.52
N ILE A 371 -8.32 4.38 13.39
CA ILE A 371 -9.46 3.47 13.26
C ILE A 371 -9.00 2.13 12.70
N TYR A 372 -9.18 1.07 13.48
CA TYR A 372 -8.91 -0.32 13.14
C TYR A 372 -10.04 -1.21 13.67
N HIS A 373 -10.14 -2.43 13.17
CA HIS A 373 -11.03 -3.43 13.73
C HIS A 373 -10.50 -3.89 15.10
N ASP A 374 -11.40 -4.27 16.02
CA ASP A 374 -11.02 -4.72 17.37
C ASP A 374 -10.08 -5.94 17.40
N LYS A 375 -9.93 -6.64 16.28
CA LYS A 375 -9.02 -7.77 16.07
C LYS A 375 -8.19 -7.54 14.82
N THR A 376 -7.27 -6.60 14.89
CA THR A 376 -6.39 -6.25 13.80
C THR A 376 -5.00 -6.82 14.02
N TYR A 377 -4.46 -7.41 12.97
CA TYR A 377 -3.08 -7.88 12.84
C TYR A 377 -2.42 -7.15 11.68
N VAL A 378 -1.15 -6.78 11.80
CA VAL A 378 -0.45 -5.98 10.79
C VAL A 378 0.90 -6.57 10.48
N ALA A 379 1.24 -6.74 9.20
CA ALA A 379 2.59 -7.08 8.75
C ALA A 379 3.13 -5.95 7.86
N TYR A 380 4.40 -5.57 8.05
CA TYR A 380 5.05 -4.53 7.26
C TYR A 380 6.55 -4.79 7.07
N GLY A 381 7.14 -4.18 6.04
CA GLY A 381 8.56 -4.22 5.77
C GLY A 381 9.30 -3.17 6.61
N ASP A 382 10.33 -3.61 7.33
CA ASP A 382 11.21 -2.72 8.10
C ASP A 382 12.53 -2.43 7.37
N GLY A 383 12.70 -2.95 6.14
CA GLY A 383 13.91 -2.78 5.34
C GLY A 383 15.15 -3.46 5.92
N GLU A 384 15.03 -4.13 7.05
CA GLU A 384 16.14 -4.83 7.67
C GLU A 384 16.26 -6.25 7.12
N LEU A 385 17.45 -6.59 6.63
CA LEU A 385 17.81 -7.96 6.24
C LEU A 385 18.28 -8.77 7.46
N LYS A 386 17.55 -8.67 8.58
CA LYS A 386 17.89 -9.46 9.77
C LYS A 386 17.29 -10.84 9.64
N PRO A 387 18.09 -11.92 9.80
CA PRO A 387 17.53 -13.22 10.07
C PRO A 387 16.83 -13.15 11.42
N ARG A 388 15.50 -13.28 11.43
CA ARG A 388 14.71 -13.41 12.65
C ARG A 388 14.35 -14.88 12.87
N GLY A 389 14.12 -15.28 14.10
CA GLY A 389 13.88 -16.67 14.46
C GLY A 389 15.15 -17.40 14.94
N ALA A 390 15.24 -18.70 14.74
CA ALA A 390 16.35 -19.54 15.23
C ALA A 390 17.75 -19.04 14.83
N ALA A 391 17.86 -18.33 13.73
CA ALA A 391 19.11 -17.73 13.27
C ALA A 391 19.53 -16.47 14.06
N ALA A 392 18.59 -15.79 14.72
CA ALA A 392 18.91 -14.61 15.53
C ALA A 392 19.63 -14.94 16.85
N SER A 393 19.49 -16.18 17.33
CA SER A 393 20.14 -16.68 18.54
C SER A 393 21.53 -17.29 18.32
N ASP A 394 21.97 -17.40 17.06
CA ASP A 394 23.27 -17.97 16.72
C ASP A 394 24.25 -16.85 16.33
N GLU A 395 25.08 -16.43 17.28
CA GLU A 395 26.12 -15.40 17.09
C GLU A 395 27.13 -15.70 15.96
N ASN A 396 27.14 -16.93 15.45
CA ASN A 396 28.02 -17.40 14.36
C ASN A 396 27.39 -17.37 12.97
N HIS A 397 26.09 -17.10 12.84
CA HIS A 397 25.48 -16.93 11.52
C HIS A 397 25.85 -15.55 10.98
N GLY A 398 26.75 -15.57 10.01
CA GLY A 398 27.23 -14.37 9.34
C GLY A 398 26.12 -13.50 8.80
N LYS A 399 26.43 -12.22 8.55
CA LYS A 399 25.52 -11.21 7.97
C LYS A 399 24.66 -11.84 6.87
N PRO A 400 23.34 -11.56 6.85
CA PRO A 400 22.46 -12.10 5.82
C PRO A 400 23.06 -11.84 4.45
N LYS A 401 23.24 -12.91 3.65
CA LYS A 401 23.72 -12.79 2.29
C LYS A 401 22.58 -12.25 1.45
N ILE A 402 22.75 -11.05 0.93
CA ILE A 402 21.88 -10.52 -0.13
C ILE A 402 22.07 -11.45 -1.32
N GLU A 403 21.00 -12.12 -1.74
CA GLU A 403 21.06 -13.00 -2.91
C GLU A 403 21.29 -12.20 -4.19
N LYS A 404 21.88 -12.86 -5.19
CA LYS A 404 22.18 -12.26 -6.48
C LYS A 404 20.88 -11.77 -7.14
N GLY A 405 20.70 -10.44 -7.21
CA GLY A 405 19.50 -9.78 -7.75
C GLY A 405 18.64 -9.04 -6.73
N GLU A 406 18.90 -9.21 -5.41
CA GLU A 406 18.28 -8.39 -4.37
C GLU A 406 19.14 -7.14 -4.13
N SER A 407 18.50 -6.00 -4.07
CA SER A 407 19.13 -4.71 -3.76
C SER A 407 18.58 -4.19 -2.44
N LEU A 408 19.46 -3.75 -1.55
CA LEU A 408 19.02 -3.04 -0.34
C LEU A 408 18.13 -1.84 -0.71
N THR A 409 18.35 -1.24 -1.87
CA THR A 409 17.56 -0.12 -2.40
C THR A 409 16.07 -0.45 -2.53
N ASP A 410 15.72 -1.70 -2.83
CA ASP A 410 14.31 -2.13 -2.99
C ASP A 410 13.57 -2.24 -1.64
N LEU A 411 14.31 -2.19 -0.54
CA LEU A 411 13.80 -2.27 0.83
C LEU A 411 13.78 -0.90 1.53
N LEU A 412 14.10 0.16 0.81
CA LEU A 412 14.13 1.53 1.31
C LEU A 412 13.00 2.34 0.69
N ALA A 413 12.39 3.22 1.49
CA ALA A 413 11.31 4.08 1.07
C ALA A 413 11.57 5.55 1.45
N TRP A 414 10.89 6.46 0.77
CA TRP A 414 10.94 7.87 1.16
C TRP A 414 10.12 8.09 2.43
N GLY A 415 10.79 8.35 3.54
CA GLY A 415 10.17 8.87 4.75
C GLY A 415 9.96 10.39 4.65
N THR A 416 10.88 11.07 3.97
CA THR A 416 10.84 12.51 3.72
C THR A 416 11.28 12.77 2.28
N VAL A 417 10.64 13.70 1.59
CA VAL A 417 11.07 14.16 0.26
C VAL A 417 11.96 15.40 0.44
N ILE A 418 13.25 15.25 0.15
CA ILE A 418 14.24 16.33 0.30
C ILE A 418 14.67 16.82 -1.08
N TRP A 419 14.55 18.13 -1.28
CA TRP A 419 15.02 18.87 -2.44
C TRP A 419 16.28 19.63 -2.07
N LYS A 420 17.42 19.32 -2.67
CA LYS A 420 18.70 19.98 -2.41
C LYS A 420 19.07 20.94 -3.54
N GLY A 421 19.49 22.15 -3.17
CA GLY A 421 19.91 23.16 -4.13
C GLY A 421 21.01 24.07 -3.60
N ASP A 422 21.66 24.78 -4.52
CA ASP A 422 22.67 25.78 -4.16
C ASP A 422 22.00 27.06 -3.66
N VAL A 423 21.42 26.96 -2.45
CA VAL A 423 20.75 28.08 -1.79
C VAL A 423 21.79 28.96 -1.12
N PRO A 424 21.92 30.25 -1.51
CA PRO A 424 22.92 31.15 -0.94
C PRO A 424 22.83 31.27 0.59
N ALA A 425 23.96 31.52 1.23
CA ALA A 425 23.99 31.77 2.66
C ALA A 425 23.09 32.97 3.04
N GLY A 426 22.41 32.86 4.19
CA GLY A 426 21.52 33.91 4.68
C GLY A 426 20.19 34.04 3.95
N VAL A 427 19.84 33.17 2.99
CA VAL A 427 18.49 33.06 2.45
C VAL A 427 17.57 32.50 3.53
N THR A 428 16.49 33.22 3.82
CA THR A 428 15.46 32.83 4.80
C THR A 428 14.39 31.96 4.15
N GLU A 429 13.58 31.29 4.97
CA GLU A 429 12.41 30.55 4.48
C GLU A 429 11.42 31.47 3.75
N GLU A 430 11.20 32.69 4.27
CA GLU A 430 10.27 33.65 3.67
C GLU A 430 10.72 34.11 2.28
N GLU A 431 12.02 34.39 2.12
CA GLU A 431 12.61 34.69 0.80
C GLU A 431 12.43 33.50 -0.14
N LEU A 432 12.71 32.27 0.32
CA LEU A 432 12.58 31.08 -0.51
C LEU A 432 11.12 30.82 -0.91
N ARG A 433 10.17 30.99 0.01
CA ARG A 433 8.73 30.88 -0.28
C ARG A 433 8.26 31.90 -1.33
N SER A 434 8.90 33.06 -1.42
CA SER A 434 8.57 34.12 -2.39
C SER A 434 9.24 33.94 -3.76
N ALA A 435 10.12 32.97 -3.92
CA ALA A 435 10.82 32.72 -5.17
C ALA A 435 9.84 32.45 -6.33
N ARG A 436 10.22 32.92 -7.52
CA ARG A 436 9.43 32.75 -8.73
C ARG A 436 9.80 31.43 -9.42
N PHE A 437 8.79 30.61 -9.73
CA PHE A 437 8.98 29.36 -10.47
C PHE A 437 9.43 29.65 -11.92
N LEU A 438 10.46 28.95 -12.40
CA LEU A 438 10.98 29.09 -13.74
C LEU A 438 10.57 27.99 -14.70
N GLY A 439 9.89 26.93 -14.22
CA GLY A 439 9.37 25.87 -15.07
C GLY A 439 8.19 26.36 -15.92
N GLU A 440 8.10 25.91 -17.17
CA GLU A 440 6.97 26.28 -18.06
C GLU A 440 5.69 25.54 -17.70
N LYS A 441 5.81 24.27 -17.29
CA LYS A 441 4.69 23.42 -16.88
C LYS A 441 4.93 22.85 -15.50
N HIS A 442 5.91 22.01 -15.41
CA HIS A 442 6.32 21.33 -14.20
C HIS A 442 7.83 21.21 -14.19
N ASP A 443 8.39 20.52 -13.20
CA ASP A 443 9.82 20.27 -13.10
C ASP A 443 10.28 19.40 -14.26
N ASP A 444 11.58 19.27 -14.44
CA ASP A 444 12.13 18.21 -15.27
C ASP A 444 11.81 16.85 -14.62
N SER A 445 10.69 16.29 -15.04
CA SER A 445 10.08 15.11 -14.45
C SER A 445 10.94 13.85 -14.56
N HIS A 446 11.87 13.77 -15.51
CA HIS A 446 12.77 12.62 -15.61
C HIS A 446 13.95 12.71 -14.65
N THR A 447 14.43 13.92 -14.36
CA THR A 447 15.60 14.13 -13.50
C THR A 447 15.23 14.53 -12.08
N GLY A 448 13.98 14.96 -11.85
CA GLY A 448 13.56 15.47 -10.56
C GLY A 448 14.18 16.82 -10.21
N LYS A 449 14.35 17.69 -11.21
CA LYS A 449 14.91 19.01 -11.06
C LYS A 449 13.85 20.08 -11.05
N LEU A 450 14.04 21.11 -10.25
CA LEU A 450 13.16 22.22 -10.03
C LEU A 450 13.96 23.53 -10.02
N ARG A 451 13.55 24.54 -10.79
CA ARG A 451 14.24 25.83 -10.83
C ARG A 451 13.36 26.98 -10.36
N VAL A 452 13.91 27.78 -9.48
CA VAL A 452 13.26 29.01 -8.96
C VAL A 452 14.23 30.19 -9.00
N HIS A 453 13.70 31.39 -9.09
CA HIS A 453 14.46 32.64 -9.09
C HIS A 453 14.11 33.48 -7.87
N LEU A 454 15.12 33.83 -7.09
CA LEU A 454 15.03 34.78 -5.99
C LEU A 454 15.22 36.22 -6.56
N ASP A 455 14.12 36.92 -6.82
CA ASP A 455 14.18 38.26 -7.39
C ASP A 455 14.90 39.25 -6.46
N SER A 456 14.78 39.07 -5.12
CA SER A 456 15.47 39.90 -4.11
C SER A 456 16.99 39.86 -4.18
N ARG A 457 17.55 38.77 -4.71
CA ARG A 457 19.00 38.52 -4.79
C ARG A 457 19.51 38.38 -6.23
N ASN A 458 18.61 38.37 -7.20
CA ASN A 458 18.89 38.10 -8.61
C ASN A 458 19.65 36.74 -8.79
N VAL A 459 19.20 35.69 -8.11
CA VAL A 459 19.82 34.36 -8.11
C VAL A 459 18.81 33.30 -8.52
N THR A 460 19.22 32.42 -9.43
CA THR A 460 18.47 31.21 -9.77
C THR A 460 19.01 30.03 -8.98
N ILE A 461 18.10 29.30 -8.35
CA ILE A 461 18.39 28.09 -7.61
C ILE A 461 17.78 26.91 -8.38
N GLU A 462 18.59 25.91 -8.67
CA GLU A 462 18.14 24.60 -9.13
C GLU A 462 18.13 23.64 -7.94
N PHE A 463 16.97 23.11 -7.63
CA PHE A 463 16.82 22.02 -6.68
C PHE A 463 16.77 20.69 -7.41
N GLU A 464 17.36 19.68 -6.84
CA GLU A 464 17.24 18.29 -7.27
C GLU A 464 16.68 17.44 -6.12
N VAL A 465 15.65 16.63 -6.43
CA VAL A 465 15.10 15.71 -5.43
C VAL A 465 16.14 14.65 -5.09
N GLN A 466 16.28 14.38 -3.81
CA GLN A 466 17.17 13.32 -3.33
C GLN A 466 16.74 11.98 -3.93
N LYS A 467 17.67 11.24 -4.48
CA LYS A 467 17.46 9.91 -5.08
C LYS A 467 17.87 8.83 -4.10
N VAL A 468 17.17 7.70 -4.15
CA VAL A 468 17.66 6.48 -3.51
C VAL A 468 18.82 5.98 -4.36
N ALA A 469 20.04 6.15 -3.87
CA ALA A 469 21.22 5.62 -4.54
C ALA A 469 21.15 4.08 -4.50
N LYS A 470 21.62 3.42 -5.58
CA LYS A 470 21.87 1.98 -5.51
C LYS A 470 22.97 1.75 -4.49
N LEU A 471 22.62 1.11 -3.39
CA LEU A 471 23.58 0.81 -2.34
C LEU A 471 24.24 -0.54 -2.62
N PRO A 472 25.57 -0.64 -2.53
CA PRO A 472 26.27 -1.91 -2.62
C PRO A 472 25.80 -2.89 -1.52
N PRO A 473 25.87 -4.20 -1.73
CA PRO A 473 25.63 -5.18 -0.69
C PRO A 473 26.48 -4.90 0.55
N GLY A 474 25.85 -4.90 1.73
CA GLY A 474 26.53 -4.62 3.01
C GLY A 474 26.68 -3.13 3.35
N SER A 475 26.07 -2.23 2.56
CA SER A 475 25.94 -0.82 2.93
C SER A 475 25.06 -0.67 4.17
N GLU A 476 25.35 0.34 4.97
CA GLU A 476 24.45 0.76 6.06
C GLU A 476 23.22 1.50 5.50
N THR A 477 22.11 1.47 6.24
CA THR A 477 20.94 2.28 5.92
C THR A 477 21.32 3.75 5.91
N PRO A 478 20.93 4.52 4.87
CA PRO A 478 21.23 5.94 4.80
C PRO A 478 20.65 6.69 6.00
N ASP A 479 21.35 7.73 6.43
CA ASP A 479 20.88 8.64 7.49
C ASP A 479 19.58 9.35 7.03
N PRO A 480 18.44 9.10 7.68
CA PRO A 480 17.14 9.66 7.28
C PRO A 480 17.11 11.19 7.26
N GLU A 481 17.80 11.85 8.20
CA GLU A 481 17.82 13.31 8.29
C GLU A 481 18.54 13.95 7.08
N LYS A 482 19.58 13.28 6.56
CA LYS A 482 20.36 13.77 5.43
C LYS A 482 19.80 13.38 4.07
N ASN A 483 19.11 12.25 4.00
CA ASN A 483 18.70 11.64 2.72
C ASN A 483 17.18 11.51 2.58
N GLY A 484 16.42 11.60 3.66
CA GLY A 484 14.97 11.40 3.64
C GLY A 484 14.55 9.94 3.39
N ILE A 485 15.50 9.01 3.38
CA ILE A 485 15.29 7.60 3.07
C ILE A 485 15.28 6.80 4.37
N VAL A 486 14.27 5.97 4.53
CA VAL A 486 14.09 5.12 5.71
C VAL A 486 13.87 3.68 5.29
N PRO A 487 14.03 2.71 6.21
CA PRO A 487 13.58 1.35 6.00
C PRO A 487 12.11 1.27 5.58
N GLY A 488 11.75 0.23 4.85
CA GLY A 488 10.40 -0.01 4.39
C GLY A 488 10.32 -1.22 3.47
N ASP A 489 9.39 -1.19 2.54
CA ASP A 489 9.18 -2.23 1.53
C ASP A 489 9.42 -1.72 0.10
N GLY A 490 10.17 -0.63 -0.04
CA GLY A 490 10.42 0.06 -1.31
C GLY A 490 9.33 1.07 -1.71
N THR A 491 8.19 1.09 -1.02
CA THR A 491 7.04 1.97 -1.32
C THR A 491 6.51 2.66 -0.07
N VAL A 492 6.16 1.89 0.94
CA VAL A 492 5.65 2.38 2.22
C VAL A 492 6.80 2.49 3.20
N PRO A 493 7.09 3.70 3.73
CA PRO A 493 8.12 3.88 4.74
C PRO A 493 7.67 3.28 6.07
N VAL A 494 8.61 2.77 6.85
CA VAL A 494 8.36 2.22 8.18
C VAL A 494 7.56 3.19 9.05
N TRP A 495 7.80 4.49 8.95
CA TRP A 495 7.08 5.52 9.72
C TRP A 495 5.56 5.52 9.51
N SER A 496 5.11 5.13 8.32
CA SER A 496 3.68 4.94 8.06
C SER A 496 3.21 3.54 8.43
N ALA A 497 4.00 2.53 8.07
CA ALA A 497 3.61 1.15 8.22
C ALA A 497 3.51 0.68 9.68
N GLU A 498 4.35 1.24 10.57
CA GLU A 498 4.36 0.96 12.01
C GLU A 498 3.32 1.77 12.81
N ALA A 499 2.65 2.75 12.19
CA ALA A 499 1.69 3.61 12.90
C ALA A 499 0.62 2.83 13.69
N PRO A 500 0.12 1.67 13.24
CA PRO A 500 -0.79 0.85 14.04
C PRO A 500 -0.22 0.42 15.39
N ALA A 501 1.10 0.23 15.49
CA ALA A 501 1.77 -0.14 16.73
C ALA A 501 1.95 1.04 17.70
N ARG A 502 1.90 2.27 17.20
CA ARG A 502 2.18 3.46 17.99
C ARG A 502 0.96 4.13 18.59
N GLY A 503 -0.22 4.01 18.00
CA GLY A 503 -1.45 4.66 18.47
C GLY A 503 -1.28 6.13 18.88
N ALA A 504 -2.37 6.76 19.28
CA ALA A 504 -2.37 8.18 19.66
C ALA A 504 -1.69 8.47 21.02
N GLU A 505 -1.64 7.50 21.93
CA GLU A 505 -1.19 7.68 23.31
C GLU A 505 0.13 6.95 23.64
N GLY A 506 0.90 6.57 22.60
CA GLY A 506 2.20 5.92 22.77
C GLY A 506 2.18 4.41 23.00
N GLY A 507 1.01 3.77 22.83
CA GLY A 507 0.84 2.32 22.73
C GLY A 507 0.27 1.94 21.37
N ALA A 508 -0.06 0.67 21.16
CA ALA A 508 -0.76 0.25 19.94
C ALA A 508 -2.11 0.94 19.78
N ALA A 509 -2.54 1.18 18.54
CA ALA A 509 -3.88 1.68 18.27
C ALA A 509 -4.93 0.69 18.78
N HIS A 510 -6.08 1.22 19.21
CA HIS A 510 -7.18 0.38 19.70
C HIS A 510 -7.54 -0.70 18.67
N GLY A 511 -7.70 -1.93 19.13
CA GLY A 511 -8.03 -3.08 18.29
C GLY A 511 -6.84 -3.79 17.64
N VAL A 512 -5.66 -3.19 17.61
CA VAL A 512 -4.45 -3.83 17.09
C VAL A 512 -3.94 -4.83 18.13
N GLN A 513 -3.92 -6.12 17.74
CA GLN A 513 -3.54 -7.22 18.61
C GLN A 513 -2.04 -7.51 18.51
N MET A 514 -1.52 -7.47 17.28
CA MET A 514 -0.12 -7.80 17.00
C MET A 514 0.35 -7.12 15.72
N VAL A 515 1.61 -6.74 15.71
CA VAL A 515 2.32 -6.30 14.52
C VAL A 515 3.51 -7.20 14.26
N PHE A 516 3.81 -7.43 12.98
CA PHE A 516 4.93 -8.22 12.51
C PHE A 516 5.80 -7.30 11.66
N ASP A 517 6.90 -6.82 12.24
CA ASP A 517 7.89 -6.08 11.51
C ASP A 517 8.83 -7.09 10.82
N GLN A 518 8.87 -7.07 9.52
CA GLN A 518 9.52 -8.11 8.74
C GLN A 518 10.46 -7.50 7.71
N GLY A 519 11.67 -8.05 7.65
CA GLY A 519 12.68 -7.63 6.70
C GLY A 519 12.62 -8.42 5.37
N GLY A 520 13.24 -7.86 4.36
CA GLY A 520 13.63 -8.61 3.17
C GLY A 520 12.56 -8.83 2.11
N TYR A 521 11.44 -8.11 2.10
CA TYR A 521 10.47 -8.19 1.01
C TYR A 521 10.10 -6.84 0.42
N VAL A 522 9.70 -6.86 -0.84
CA VAL A 522 9.24 -5.69 -1.59
C VAL A 522 7.72 -5.60 -1.57
N HIS A 523 7.20 -4.39 -1.66
CA HIS A 523 5.79 -4.06 -1.51
C HIS A 523 4.84 -4.95 -2.31
N GLN A 524 5.04 -5.02 -3.64
CA GLN A 524 4.11 -5.70 -4.54
C GLN A 524 4.07 -7.22 -4.35
N GLU A 525 5.20 -7.82 -3.97
CA GLU A 525 5.36 -9.26 -3.81
C GLU A 525 5.28 -9.72 -2.36
N SER A 526 4.91 -8.84 -1.44
CA SER A 526 4.95 -9.09 0.00
C SER A 526 4.14 -10.32 0.44
N TYR A 527 2.99 -10.60 -0.17
CA TYR A 527 2.20 -11.81 0.13
C TYR A 527 2.84 -13.12 -0.37
N ASN A 528 3.84 -13.06 -1.24
CA ASN A 528 4.59 -14.24 -1.67
C ASN A 528 5.80 -14.51 -0.77
N HIS A 529 6.10 -13.60 0.17
CA HIS A 529 7.21 -13.76 1.09
C HIS A 529 6.85 -14.72 2.23
N PRO A 530 7.73 -15.67 2.58
CA PRO A 530 7.46 -16.67 3.61
C PRO A 530 7.09 -16.08 4.97
N TRP A 531 7.73 -15.00 5.39
CA TRP A 531 7.42 -14.29 6.63
C TRP A 531 5.99 -13.77 6.69
N THR A 532 5.55 -13.11 5.61
CA THR A 532 4.18 -12.62 5.51
C THR A 532 3.19 -13.78 5.55
N ARG A 533 3.51 -14.90 4.89
CA ARG A 533 2.68 -16.11 4.90
C ARG A 533 2.57 -16.71 6.30
N TRP A 534 3.69 -16.73 7.04
CA TRP A 534 3.68 -17.18 8.43
C TRP A 534 2.79 -16.27 9.30
N ALA A 535 3.00 -14.96 9.25
CA ALA A 535 2.22 -13.97 9.99
C ALA A 535 0.73 -14.03 9.62
N LEU A 536 0.43 -14.24 8.34
CA LEU A 536 -0.94 -14.38 7.84
C LEU A 536 -1.64 -15.61 8.43
N LEU A 537 -1.01 -16.81 8.36
CA LEU A 537 -1.60 -18.03 8.92
C LEU A 537 -1.78 -17.92 10.42
N TYR A 538 -0.78 -17.39 11.14
CA TYR A 538 -0.88 -17.14 12.57
C TYR A 538 -2.09 -16.26 12.89
N SER A 539 -2.22 -15.15 12.17
CA SER A 539 -3.31 -14.19 12.38
C SER A 539 -4.69 -14.77 12.07
N VAL A 540 -4.80 -15.56 10.99
CA VAL A 540 -6.07 -16.22 10.62
C VAL A 540 -6.49 -17.20 11.72
N VAL A 541 -5.57 -18.01 12.25
CA VAL A 541 -5.87 -18.93 13.36
C VAL A 541 -6.34 -18.17 14.60
N GLN A 542 -5.65 -17.09 14.95
CA GLN A 542 -6.02 -16.24 16.10
C GLN A 542 -7.38 -15.55 15.92
N ILE A 543 -7.69 -15.08 14.71
CA ILE A 543 -8.98 -14.44 14.42
C ILE A 543 -10.10 -15.47 14.44
N ALA A 544 -9.86 -16.66 13.92
CA ALA A 544 -10.88 -17.72 13.81
C ALA A 544 -11.37 -18.24 15.17
N GLN A 545 -10.60 -18.09 16.26
CA GLN A 545 -10.99 -18.59 17.58
C GLN A 545 -12.32 -18.00 18.10
N ASP A 546 -12.73 -16.85 17.60
CA ASP A 546 -13.97 -16.18 18.03
C ASP A 546 -15.14 -16.45 17.07
N ALA A 547 -14.95 -17.27 16.05
CA ALA A 547 -16.03 -17.69 15.18
C ALA A 547 -16.99 -18.63 15.95
N PRO A 548 -18.31 -18.53 15.75
CA PRO A 548 -19.26 -19.42 16.42
C PRO A 548 -19.03 -20.87 15.96
N GLU A 549 -19.23 -21.82 16.86
CA GLU A 549 -19.14 -23.26 16.52
C GLU A 549 -19.95 -23.57 15.24
N PRO A 550 -19.38 -24.38 14.31
CA PRO A 550 -20.12 -24.79 13.12
C PRO A 550 -21.42 -25.46 13.53
N LYS A 551 -22.52 -25.08 12.92
CA LYS A 551 -23.80 -25.77 13.12
C LYS A 551 -23.72 -27.11 12.39
N CYS A 552 -23.88 -28.22 13.14
CA CYS A 552 -23.96 -29.56 12.58
C CYS A 552 -25.14 -29.72 11.64
#